data_21cc9474a914d8a3ba01f8938208393d
#
_entry.id   21cc9474a914d8a3ba01f8938208393d
#
_cell.length_a   1.000
_cell.length_b   1.000
_cell.length_c   1.000
_cell.angle_alpha   90.00
_cell.angle_beta   90.00
_cell.angle_gamma   90.00
#
_symmetry.space_group_name_H-M   'P 1'
#
loop_
_entity.id
_entity.type
_entity.pdbx_description
1 polymer ?
#
loop_
_entity_poly.entity_id
_entity_poly.type
_entity_poly.pdbx_seq_one_letter_code
_entity_poly.pdbx_strand_id
1 'polypeptide(L)'
;MAEVETFDIIIVGAGTAGCVLASRLSEDESCRVLLLEAGGQARDPLIAAPGAAKMFWDTALDWAFRSEPQQHLNGRRILLNRGKCIGGSGTINWCAYVRGNRGDYDAWAQLGCTGWGYDDVLPYFRKSERNAMHDDEWHGTDGPLHVGEFHGRHPLHELYFEALEDLGVPRNPDFNGVQQEGCGYHQGTLLDGARFSTADGFLAPALERPNLTVRSWAHVTGLVIENGRATGVDYVVGREARRARAETEVVLAAGAIGSPHILLLSGIGPADEIAAHGVTPLHDLPGVGRSLRDHIARPSIEIMVKDPEAIGLGTATPDFRTARAMFEADRKGPLATIQIEAGAFVRLRETDAHPSAQLFCGVSNAERFREMTPGLSLWGYVCRPRSEGTVKLATASPFDRPSIDPNYFDDRDDVDRNVEIVEFCREVANHRAFRAVRAGLQGAFKTRAEFLAAARDVSSTCWHYTSTCRMGTDELAVVDPDLRVIGIEGLRVCDASIMPTMVSGNTNAATIMIAEKGADLICASASG
;
A
#
# COMPACT_ATOMS: atom_id res chain seq x y z
N MET A 1 15.70 23.71 -29.12
CA MET A 1 14.94 23.36 -27.90
C MET A 1 13.82 22.43 -28.36
N ALA A 2 13.59 21.31 -27.68
CA ALA A 2 12.42 20.50 -28.00
C ALA A 2 11.15 21.35 -27.77
N GLU A 3 10.15 21.17 -28.62
CA GLU A 3 8.86 21.84 -28.48
C GLU A 3 8.26 21.50 -27.11
N VAL A 4 7.82 22.50 -26.36
CA VAL A 4 7.17 22.31 -25.06
C VAL A 4 5.73 21.88 -25.30
N GLU A 5 5.41 20.66 -24.98
CA GLU A 5 4.05 20.13 -25.12
C GLU A 5 3.15 20.66 -24.00
N THR A 6 1.90 20.91 -24.33
CA THR A 6 0.91 21.51 -23.43
C THR A 6 -0.27 20.56 -23.26
N PHE A 7 -0.66 20.35 -22.02
CA PHE A 7 -1.80 19.54 -21.59
C PHE A 7 -2.66 20.35 -20.63
N ASP A 8 -3.88 19.94 -20.42
CA ASP A 8 -4.73 20.59 -19.42
C ASP A 8 -4.34 20.10 -18.03
N ILE A 9 -4.12 18.78 -17.85
CA ILE A 9 -3.70 18.16 -16.60
C ILE A 9 -2.47 17.28 -16.83
N ILE A 10 -1.49 17.40 -15.92
CA ILE A 10 -0.32 16.51 -15.87
C ILE A 10 -0.37 15.68 -14.59
N ILE A 11 -0.38 14.36 -14.71
CA ILE A 11 -0.34 13.41 -13.59
C ILE A 11 1.07 12.82 -13.50
N VAL A 12 1.70 12.89 -12.34
CA VAL A 12 3.05 12.39 -12.08
C VAL A 12 3.00 11.11 -11.27
N GLY A 13 3.35 10.00 -11.91
CA GLY A 13 3.32 8.64 -11.38
C GLY A 13 2.10 7.85 -11.87
N ALA A 14 2.34 6.79 -12.65
CA ALA A 14 1.31 5.85 -13.09
C ALA A 14 1.17 4.65 -12.11
N GLY A 15 1.22 4.94 -10.81
CA GLY A 15 0.92 3.97 -9.76
C GLY A 15 -0.59 3.76 -9.61
N THR A 16 -0.99 3.14 -8.49
CA THR A 16 -2.40 2.86 -8.18
C THR A 16 -3.27 4.10 -8.38
N ALA A 17 -2.92 5.24 -7.76
CA ALA A 17 -3.71 6.46 -7.86
C ALA A 17 -3.65 7.09 -9.27
N GLY A 18 -2.47 7.18 -9.86
CA GLY A 18 -2.32 7.81 -11.17
C GLY A 18 -3.06 7.10 -12.29
N CYS A 19 -3.17 5.77 -12.24
CA CYS A 19 -3.98 5.00 -13.18
C CYS A 19 -5.49 5.34 -13.07
N VAL A 20 -5.99 5.48 -11.85
CA VAL A 20 -7.38 5.89 -11.58
C VAL A 20 -7.63 7.30 -12.09
N LEU A 21 -6.78 8.26 -11.68
CA LEU A 21 -6.87 9.66 -12.08
C LEU A 21 -6.83 9.82 -13.61
N ALA A 22 -5.88 9.17 -14.28
CA ALA A 22 -5.75 9.24 -15.73
C ALA A 22 -7.00 8.70 -16.43
N SER A 23 -7.57 7.60 -15.93
CA SER A 23 -8.80 7.05 -16.46
C SER A 23 -9.98 8.02 -16.28
N ARG A 24 -10.19 8.54 -15.07
CA ARG A 24 -11.35 9.38 -14.76
C ARG A 24 -11.29 10.74 -15.44
N LEU A 25 -10.12 11.40 -15.38
CA LEU A 25 -9.98 12.75 -15.93
C LEU A 25 -10.01 12.77 -17.47
N SER A 26 -9.64 11.66 -18.13
CA SER A 26 -9.75 11.54 -19.59
C SER A 26 -11.15 11.10 -20.08
N GLU A 27 -12.13 10.91 -19.19
CA GLU A 27 -13.53 10.69 -19.57
C GLU A 27 -14.13 11.92 -20.25
N ASP A 28 -13.68 13.12 -19.88
CA ASP A 28 -13.96 14.35 -20.61
C ASP A 28 -13.01 14.44 -21.82
N GLU A 29 -13.55 14.24 -23.01
CA GLU A 29 -12.79 14.28 -24.28
C GLU A 29 -12.11 15.63 -24.55
N SER A 30 -12.60 16.71 -23.93
CA SER A 30 -12.00 18.05 -24.04
C SER A 30 -10.76 18.24 -23.16
N CYS A 31 -10.59 17.42 -22.11
CA CYS A 31 -9.48 17.47 -21.17
C CYS A 31 -8.28 16.64 -21.69
N ARG A 32 -7.20 17.31 -22.06
CA ARG A 32 -5.95 16.65 -22.49
C ARG A 32 -5.12 16.27 -21.28
N VAL A 33 -4.95 14.98 -21.04
CA VAL A 33 -4.26 14.43 -19.88
C VAL A 33 -2.91 13.84 -20.27
N LEU A 34 -1.84 14.23 -19.55
CA LEU A 34 -0.54 13.59 -19.62
C LEU A 34 -0.28 12.79 -18.35
N LEU A 35 -0.02 11.50 -18.50
CA LEU A 35 0.41 10.62 -17.42
C LEU A 35 1.90 10.26 -17.60
N LEU A 36 2.74 10.56 -16.59
CA LEU A 36 4.18 10.31 -16.60
C LEU A 36 4.53 9.19 -15.62
N GLU A 37 5.32 8.21 -16.06
CA GLU A 37 5.80 7.10 -15.22
C GLU A 37 7.32 6.90 -15.40
N ALA A 38 8.04 6.84 -14.28
CA ALA A 38 9.49 6.67 -14.27
C ALA A 38 9.94 5.29 -14.75
N GLY A 39 9.11 4.27 -14.53
CA GLY A 39 9.35 2.90 -15.00
C GLY A 39 8.70 2.60 -16.35
N GLY A 40 8.79 1.34 -16.75
CA GLY A 40 8.18 0.83 -17.97
C GLY A 40 6.89 0.05 -17.73
N GLN A 41 6.42 -0.64 -18.75
CA GLN A 41 5.35 -1.62 -18.62
C GLN A 41 5.89 -2.90 -17.96
N ALA A 42 5.14 -3.46 -17.03
CA ALA A 42 5.41 -4.76 -16.44
C ALA A 42 4.93 -5.86 -17.41
N ARG A 43 5.86 -6.43 -18.19
CA ARG A 43 5.52 -7.37 -19.28
C ARG A 43 5.70 -8.84 -18.91
N ASP A 44 6.26 -9.15 -17.75
CA ASP A 44 6.45 -10.55 -17.33
C ASP A 44 5.08 -11.20 -17.06
N PRO A 45 4.73 -12.33 -17.69
CA PRO A 45 3.45 -13.01 -17.45
C PRO A 45 3.21 -13.40 -15.99
N LEU A 46 4.28 -13.56 -15.19
CA LEU A 46 4.18 -13.86 -13.77
C LEU A 46 3.68 -12.68 -12.92
N ILE A 47 3.61 -11.48 -13.48
CA ILE A 47 2.93 -10.34 -12.83
C ILE A 47 1.48 -10.70 -12.49
N ALA A 48 0.81 -11.45 -13.34
CA ALA A 48 -0.54 -11.94 -13.11
C ALA A 48 -0.65 -12.92 -11.92
N ALA A 49 0.46 -13.53 -11.50
CA ALA A 49 0.48 -14.52 -10.41
C ALA A 49 0.62 -13.84 -9.03
N PRO A 50 -0.40 -13.85 -8.16
CA PRO A 50 -0.33 -13.21 -6.84
C PRO A 50 0.85 -13.71 -6.01
N GLY A 51 1.13 -15.01 -6.06
CA GLY A 51 2.22 -15.64 -5.33
C GLY A 51 3.63 -15.35 -5.85
N ALA A 52 3.75 -14.69 -7.00
CA ALA A 52 5.04 -14.33 -7.57
C ALA A 52 5.53 -12.93 -7.13
N ALA A 53 4.77 -12.19 -6.33
CA ALA A 53 5.07 -10.79 -5.97
C ALA A 53 6.53 -10.55 -5.56
N LYS A 54 7.09 -11.41 -4.70
CA LYS A 54 8.48 -11.30 -4.23
C LYS A 54 9.53 -11.42 -5.34
N MET A 55 9.19 -12.00 -6.48
CA MET A 55 10.13 -12.18 -7.61
C MET A 55 10.48 -10.85 -8.29
N PHE A 56 9.64 -9.84 -8.10
CA PHE A 56 9.80 -8.52 -8.70
C PHE A 56 10.50 -7.52 -7.78
N TRP A 57 10.78 -7.91 -6.53
CA TRP A 57 11.48 -7.06 -5.57
C TRP A 57 12.97 -7.01 -5.87
N ASP A 58 13.58 -5.83 -5.67
CA ASP A 58 14.99 -5.53 -5.98
C ASP A 58 15.31 -5.82 -7.47
N THR A 59 14.32 -5.62 -8.37
CA THR A 59 14.46 -5.73 -9.82
C THR A 59 14.24 -4.36 -10.50
N ALA A 60 14.28 -4.33 -11.83
CA ALA A 60 13.97 -3.12 -12.60
C ALA A 60 12.54 -2.60 -12.41
N LEU A 61 11.60 -3.44 -11.94
CA LEU A 61 10.22 -3.07 -11.61
C LEU A 61 10.05 -2.50 -10.20
N ASP A 62 11.14 -2.34 -9.47
CA ASP A 62 11.15 -1.87 -8.08
C ASP A 62 12.12 -0.71 -7.91
N TRP A 63 11.70 0.34 -7.20
CA TRP A 63 12.60 1.40 -6.78
C TRP A 63 13.68 0.90 -5.82
N ALA A 64 13.42 -0.19 -5.12
CA ALA A 64 14.32 -0.84 -4.16
C ALA A 64 14.94 0.16 -3.16
N PHE A 65 14.09 1.06 -2.61
CA PHE A 65 14.53 2.00 -1.59
C PHE A 65 15.05 1.26 -0.37
N ARG A 66 15.88 1.93 0.42
CA ARG A 66 16.36 1.42 1.70
C ARG A 66 16.19 2.50 2.77
N SER A 67 15.78 2.07 3.96
CA SER A 67 15.70 2.98 5.09
C SER A 67 17.06 3.46 5.55
N GLU A 68 17.08 4.57 6.28
CA GLU A 68 18.17 4.87 7.18
C GLU A 68 18.34 3.78 8.24
N PRO A 69 19.51 3.69 8.92
CA PRO A 69 19.69 2.72 9.99
C PRO A 69 18.63 2.89 11.06
N GLN A 70 17.83 1.85 11.29
CA GLN A 70 16.73 1.89 12.24
C GLN A 70 17.25 1.67 13.67
N GLN A 71 17.18 2.72 14.50
CA GLN A 71 17.72 2.74 15.85
C GLN A 71 17.18 1.58 16.71
N HIS A 72 15.88 1.32 16.64
CA HIS A 72 15.23 0.28 17.44
C HIS A 72 15.28 -1.11 16.80
N LEU A 73 15.90 -1.25 15.63
CA LEU A 73 16.08 -2.50 14.89
C LEU A 73 17.58 -2.84 14.69
N ASN A 74 18.41 -2.65 15.72
CA ASN A 74 19.84 -2.96 15.72
C ASN A 74 20.63 -2.24 14.59
N GLY A 75 20.21 -1.03 14.20
CA GLY A 75 20.83 -0.28 13.12
C GLY A 75 20.63 -0.87 11.71
N ARG A 76 19.71 -1.81 11.55
CA ARG A 76 19.42 -2.43 10.25
C ARG A 76 18.83 -1.41 9.28
N ARG A 77 19.22 -1.52 8.00
CA ARG A 77 18.58 -0.85 6.88
C ARG A 77 17.55 -1.78 6.27
N ILE A 78 16.31 -1.34 6.23
CA ILE A 78 15.19 -2.15 5.73
C ILE A 78 15.00 -1.88 4.23
N LEU A 79 14.76 -2.93 3.43
CA LEU A 79 14.40 -2.80 2.02
C LEU A 79 12.94 -2.35 1.93
N LEU A 80 12.72 -1.20 1.26
CA LEU A 80 11.44 -0.53 1.15
C LEU A 80 10.97 -0.60 -0.32
N ASN A 81 10.39 -1.73 -0.71
CA ASN A 81 9.95 -1.97 -2.08
C ASN A 81 8.80 -1.05 -2.50
N ARG A 82 8.94 -0.42 -3.67
CA ARG A 82 7.90 0.38 -4.35
C ARG A 82 7.94 0.11 -5.84
N GLY A 83 6.79 -0.19 -6.44
CA GLY A 83 6.73 -0.45 -7.88
C GLY A 83 7.23 0.73 -8.70
N LYS A 84 8.11 0.44 -9.68
CA LYS A 84 8.64 1.36 -10.68
C LYS A 84 8.19 0.88 -12.06
N CYS A 85 6.91 0.96 -12.29
CA CYS A 85 6.25 0.49 -13.51
C CYS A 85 4.82 1.02 -13.59
N ILE A 86 4.20 0.92 -14.74
CA ILE A 86 2.76 1.15 -14.91
C ILE A 86 1.98 0.26 -13.92
N GLY A 87 1.04 0.84 -13.17
CA GLY A 87 0.33 0.24 -12.05
C GLY A 87 1.06 0.35 -10.70
N GLY A 88 2.35 0.76 -10.71
CA GLY A 88 3.14 1.00 -9.51
C GLY A 88 3.19 -0.19 -8.57
N SER A 89 3.06 0.09 -7.26
CA SER A 89 3.06 -0.97 -6.23
C SER A 89 1.86 -1.91 -6.33
N GLY A 90 0.74 -1.49 -6.95
CA GLY A 90 -0.40 -2.35 -7.27
C GLY A 90 -0.04 -3.54 -8.17
N THR A 91 0.96 -3.36 -9.03
CA THR A 91 1.46 -4.38 -9.95
C THR A 91 2.34 -5.45 -9.29
N ILE A 92 2.99 -5.11 -8.16
CA ILE A 92 3.94 -6.00 -7.48
C ILE A 92 3.57 -6.33 -6.02
N ASN A 93 2.38 -5.96 -5.55
CA ASN A 93 1.87 -6.27 -4.21
C ASN A 93 1.29 -7.70 -4.11
N TRP A 94 0.73 -8.04 -2.97
CA TRP A 94 0.07 -9.32 -2.74
C TRP A 94 -1.45 -9.31 -2.95
N CYS A 95 -1.98 -8.31 -3.63
CA CYS A 95 -3.37 -8.20 -4.05
C CYS A 95 -4.41 -8.09 -2.91
N ALA A 96 -4.05 -8.12 -1.64
CA ALA A 96 -5.04 -8.06 -0.56
C ALA A 96 -5.88 -6.77 -0.65
N TYR A 97 -7.20 -6.93 -0.65
CA TYR A 97 -8.17 -5.84 -0.72
C TYR A 97 -8.83 -5.64 0.65
N VAL A 98 -8.41 -4.60 1.34
CA VAL A 98 -8.95 -4.18 2.64
C VAL A 98 -9.11 -2.67 2.60
N ARG A 99 -10.33 -2.19 2.93
CA ARG A 99 -10.66 -0.76 2.88
C ARG A 99 -10.15 0.03 4.08
N GLY A 100 -9.91 -0.64 5.21
CA GLY A 100 -9.72 -0.02 6.52
C GLY A 100 -11.01 -0.04 7.35
N ASN A 101 -10.96 0.55 8.52
CA ASN A 101 -12.10 0.63 9.43
C ASN A 101 -12.89 1.93 9.23
N ARG A 102 -14.20 1.90 9.42
CA ARG A 102 -15.03 3.13 9.43
C ARG A 102 -14.41 4.22 10.32
N GLY A 103 -13.96 3.85 11.51
CA GLY A 103 -13.36 4.78 12.46
C GLY A 103 -12.07 5.46 11.99
N ASP A 104 -11.37 4.92 11.00
CA ASP A 104 -10.18 5.57 10.43
C ASP A 104 -10.59 6.84 9.67
N TYR A 105 -11.61 6.76 8.83
CA TYR A 105 -12.14 7.87 8.02
C TYR A 105 -12.90 8.88 8.87
N ASP A 106 -13.70 8.42 9.83
CA ASP A 106 -14.40 9.32 10.77
C ASP A 106 -13.39 10.12 11.62
N ALA A 107 -12.23 9.51 11.95
CA ALA A 107 -11.13 10.23 12.58
C ALA A 107 -10.49 11.28 11.64
N TRP A 108 -10.37 11.01 10.33
CA TRP A 108 -9.91 12.04 9.38
C TRP A 108 -10.84 13.25 9.37
N ALA A 109 -12.16 13.03 9.33
CA ALA A 109 -13.13 14.12 9.40
C ALA A 109 -13.00 14.91 10.73
N GLN A 110 -12.79 14.23 11.86
CA GLN A 110 -12.58 14.86 13.18
C GLN A 110 -11.28 15.67 13.25
N LEU A 111 -10.26 15.30 12.48
CA LEU A 111 -9.01 16.06 12.33
C LEU A 111 -9.16 17.30 11.42
N GLY A 112 -10.37 17.63 10.99
CA GLY A 112 -10.65 18.80 10.16
C GLY A 112 -10.71 18.50 8.66
N CYS A 113 -10.54 17.26 8.24
CA CYS A 113 -10.66 16.85 6.83
C CYS A 113 -12.14 16.65 6.48
N THR A 114 -12.89 17.73 6.36
CA THR A 114 -14.31 17.71 6.05
C THR A 114 -14.59 17.01 4.72
N GLY A 115 -15.61 16.15 4.68
CA GLY A 115 -15.96 15.36 3.51
C GLY A 115 -15.14 14.06 3.35
N TRP A 116 -14.33 13.68 4.37
CA TRP A 116 -13.52 12.46 4.36
C TRP A 116 -13.95 11.45 5.43
N GLY A 117 -15.13 11.61 6.05
CA GLY A 117 -15.73 10.60 6.92
C GLY A 117 -16.14 9.35 6.13
N TYR A 118 -16.40 8.25 6.82
CA TYR A 118 -16.68 6.97 6.14
C TYR A 118 -17.87 7.04 5.17
N ASP A 119 -18.94 7.71 5.56
CA ASP A 119 -20.12 7.85 4.71
C ASP A 119 -19.86 8.73 3.48
N ASP A 120 -18.90 9.66 3.56
CA ASP A 120 -18.46 10.48 2.42
C ASP A 120 -17.60 9.69 1.43
N VAL A 121 -16.81 8.71 1.92
CA VAL A 121 -15.86 7.97 1.08
C VAL A 121 -16.38 6.60 0.61
N LEU A 122 -17.38 6.01 1.27
CA LEU A 122 -17.99 4.74 0.87
C LEU A 122 -18.48 4.74 -0.60
N PRO A 123 -19.11 5.81 -1.13
CA PRO A 123 -19.51 5.87 -2.52
C PRO A 123 -18.34 5.67 -3.50
N TYR A 124 -17.13 6.14 -3.16
CA TYR A 124 -15.94 6.00 -4.01
C TYR A 124 -15.34 4.60 -3.95
N PHE A 125 -15.42 3.92 -2.81
CA PHE A 125 -15.11 2.49 -2.73
C PHE A 125 -16.02 1.68 -3.64
N ARG A 126 -17.32 1.92 -3.57
CA ARG A 126 -18.33 1.25 -4.40
C ARG A 126 -18.17 1.58 -5.89
N LYS A 127 -17.89 2.86 -6.23
CA LYS A 127 -17.67 3.32 -7.60
C LYS A 127 -16.50 2.60 -8.29
N SER A 128 -15.45 2.29 -7.54
CA SER A 128 -14.27 1.62 -8.07
C SER A 128 -14.42 0.10 -8.18
N GLU A 129 -15.27 -0.52 -7.36
CA GLU A 129 -15.29 -1.95 -7.11
C GLU A 129 -16.27 -2.70 -8.01
N ARG A 130 -15.82 -3.85 -8.52
CA ARG A 130 -16.66 -4.93 -9.05
C ARG A 130 -16.45 -6.15 -8.18
N ASN A 131 -17.23 -6.28 -7.11
CA ASN A 131 -17.13 -7.40 -6.19
C ASN A 131 -17.83 -8.65 -6.77
N ALA A 132 -17.10 -9.77 -6.80
CA ALA A 132 -17.63 -11.03 -7.30
C ALA A 132 -18.37 -11.86 -6.23
N MET A 133 -18.33 -11.42 -4.95
CA MET A 133 -18.79 -12.21 -3.81
C MET A 133 -19.97 -11.56 -3.07
N HIS A 134 -20.05 -10.23 -3.11
CA HIS A 134 -21.04 -9.45 -2.37
C HIS A 134 -21.77 -8.47 -3.30
N ASP A 135 -23.09 -8.39 -3.13
CA ASP A 135 -23.99 -7.44 -3.79
C ASP A 135 -24.92 -6.87 -2.72
N ASP A 136 -24.45 -5.86 -2.01
CA ASP A 136 -25.13 -5.24 -0.89
C ASP A 136 -24.84 -3.74 -0.81
N GLU A 137 -25.31 -3.08 0.26
CA GLU A 137 -25.13 -1.64 0.43
C GLU A 137 -23.65 -1.19 0.61
N TRP A 138 -22.76 -2.12 0.97
CA TRP A 138 -21.34 -1.85 1.20
C TRP A 138 -20.51 -2.01 -0.08
N HIS A 139 -20.95 -2.80 -1.04
CA HIS A 139 -20.19 -3.21 -2.22
C HIS A 139 -20.68 -2.61 -3.52
N GLY A 140 -19.75 -2.46 -4.47
CA GLY A 140 -20.04 -2.14 -5.87
C GLY A 140 -19.90 -3.37 -6.75
N THR A 141 -20.76 -3.48 -7.77
CA THR A 141 -20.77 -4.62 -8.71
C THR A 141 -20.38 -4.24 -10.13
N ASP A 142 -20.31 -2.94 -10.44
CA ASP A 142 -20.14 -2.41 -11.81
C ASP A 142 -18.82 -1.61 -12.01
N GLY A 143 -18.04 -1.44 -10.95
CA GLY A 143 -16.78 -0.70 -11.02
C GLY A 143 -15.72 -1.38 -11.87
N PRO A 144 -14.67 -0.66 -12.26
CA PRO A 144 -13.63 -1.18 -13.13
C PRO A 144 -12.66 -2.16 -12.44
N LEU A 145 -12.55 -2.13 -11.09
CA LEU A 145 -11.62 -2.98 -10.34
C LEU A 145 -12.30 -4.29 -9.91
N HIS A 146 -11.85 -5.41 -10.44
CA HIS A 146 -12.31 -6.71 -9.97
C HIS A 146 -11.78 -7.03 -8.57
N VAL A 147 -12.69 -7.40 -7.67
CA VAL A 147 -12.43 -7.90 -6.33
C VAL A 147 -13.02 -9.29 -6.18
N GLY A 148 -12.21 -10.28 -5.81
CA GLY A 148 -12.61 -11.67 -5.76
C GLY A 148 -11.89 -12.45 -4.66
N GLU A 149 -12.14 -13.76 -4.65
CA GLU A 149 -11.55 -14.70 -3.69
C GLU A 149 -10.15 -15.13 -4.11
N PHE A 150 -9.30 -15.38 -3.12
CA PHE A 150 -8.08 -16.15 -3.31
C PHE A 150 -8.40 -17.66 -3.39
N HIS A 151 -7.70 -18.39 -4.25
CA HIS A 151 -7.87 -19.82 -4.42
C HIS A 151 -7.09 -20.67 -3.40
N GLY A 152 -6.30 -20.05 -2.53
CA GLY A 152 -5.37 -20.73 -1.60
C GLY A 152 -5.97 -21.17 -0.27
N ARG A 153 -7.27 -21.50 -0.19
CA ARG A 153 -7.89 -22.00 1.04
C ARG A 153 -7.29 -23.35 1.43
N HIS A 154 -6.87 -23.48 2.70
CA HIS A 154 -6.25 -24.69 3.22
C HIS A 154 -7.01 -25.20 4.47
N PRO A 155 -7.18 -26.51 4.69
CA PRO A 155 -7.89 -27.05 5.86
C PRO A 155 -7.34 -26.57 7.21
N LEU A 156 -6.07 -26.25 7.30
CA LEU A 156 -5.47 -25.68 8.52
C LEU A 156 -6.02 -24.29 8.87
N HIS A 157 -6.56 -23.54 7.92
CA HIS A 157 -7.23 -22.26 8.22
C HIS A 157 -8.46 -22.47 9.08
N GLU A 158 -9.19 -23.59 8.92
CA GLU A 158 -10.35 -23.87 9.75
C GLU A 158 -9.98 -24.11 11.22
N LEU A 159 -8.82 -24.73 11.49
CA LEU A 159 -8.31 -24.88 12.86
C LEU A 159 -7.91 -23.52 13.46
N TYR A 160 -7.37 -22.62 12.64
CA TYR A 160 -7.07 -21.25 13.06
C TYR A 160 -8.34 -20.48 13.41
N PHE A 161 -9.36 -20.59 12.58
CA PHE A 161 -10.64 -19.96 12.83
C PHE A 161 -11.37 -20.54 14.05
N GLU A 162 -11.38 -21.88 14.23
CA GLU A 162 -11.91 -22.52 15.43
C GLU A 162 -11.23 -21.99 16.71
N ALA A 163 -9.90 -21.86 16.65
CA ALA A 163 -9.15 -21.33 17.78
C ALA A 163 -9.53 -19.87 18.10
N LEU A 164 -9.72 -19.04 17.09
CA LEU A 164 -10.13 -17.64 17.25
C LEU A 164 -11.56 -17.50 17.78
N GLU A 165 -12.50 -18.31 17.28
CA GLU A 165 -13.89 -18.32 17.74
C GLU A 165 -14.00 -18.72 19.21
N ASP A 166 -13.26 -19.75 19.63
CA ASP A 166 -13.18 -20.18 21.04
C ASP A 166 -12.53 -19.10 21.94
N LEU A 167 -11.68 -18.23 21.38
CA LEU A 167 -11.08 -17.08 22.07
C LEU A 167 -11.94 -15.80 21.95
N GLY A 168 -13.16 -15.91 21.42
CA GLY A 168 -14.13 -14.80 21.37
C GLY A 168 -14.02 -13.90 20.14
N VAL A 169 -13.23 -14.25 19.12
CA VAL A 169 -13.15 -13.53 17.84
C VAL A 169 -14.18 -14.14 16.87
N PRO A 170 -15.26 -13.44 16.50
CA PRO A 170 -16.33 -14.01 15.68
C PRO A 170 -15.88 -14.29 14.24
N ARG A 171 -16.54 -15.24 13.58
CA ARG A 171 -16.40 -15.36 12.11
C ARG A 171 -16.89 -14.09 11.44
N ASN A 172 -16.10 -13.66 10.46
CA ASN A 172 -16.46 -12.55 9.61
C ASN A 172 -16.18 -12.93 8.14
N PRO A 173 -17.21 -13.10 7.31
CA PRO A 173 -17.04 -13.42 5.90
C PRO A 173 -16.56 -12.23 5.06
N ASP A 174 -16.65 -11.02 5.61
CA ASP A 174 -16.37 -9.78 4.89
C ASP A 174 -15.79 -8.68 5.79
N PHE A 175 -14.49 -8.43 5.66
CA PHE A 175 -13.80 -7.36 6.39
C PHE A 175 -14.08 -5.96 5.84
N ASN A 176 -14.76 -5.84 4.69
CA ASN A 176 -15.06 -4.59 4.00
C ASN A 176 -16.54 -4.20 4.11
N GLY A 177 -17.36 -5.03 4.77
CA GLY A 177 -18.78 -4.82 4.98
C GLY A 177 -19.13 -4.02 6.24
N VAL A 178 -20.22 -4.42 6.90
CA VAL A 178 -20.79 -3.73 8.06
C VAL A 178 -19.81 -3.58 9.23
N GLN A 179 -18.91 -4.55 9.40
CA GLN A 179 -17.88 -4.53 10.45
C GLN A 179 -16.59 -5.17 9.96
N GLN A 180 -15.47 -4.65 10.46
CA GLN A 180 -14.15 -5.19 10.16
C GLN A 180 -13.72 -6.29 11.15
N GLU A 181 -14.20 -6.24 12.41
CA GLU A 181 -13.81 -7.17 13.47
C GLU A 181 -14.22 -8.61 13.14
N GLY A 182 -13.32 -9.55 13.41
CA GLY A 182 -13.56 -10.98 13.24
C GLY A 182 -12.46 -11.69 12.50
N CYS A 183 -12.65 -13.00 12.23
CA CYS A 183 -11.74 -13.86 11.50
C CYS A 183 -12.36 -14.45 10.24
N GLY A 184 -11.59 -14.53 9.17
CA GLY A 184 -12.07 -15.00 7.87
C GLY A 184 -11.01 -14.92 6.79
N TYR A 185 -11.46 -15.00 5.55
CA TYR A 185 -10.60 -14.88 4.37
C TYR A 185 -10.56 -13.45 3.84
N HIS A 186 -9.37 -12.99 3.48
CA HIS A 186 -9.23 -11.71 2.80
C HIS A 186 -9.79 -11.79 1.37
N GLN A 187 -10.32 -10.68 0.90
CA GLN A 187 -10.62 -10.45 -0.51
C GLN A 187 -9.35 -9.99 -1.23
N GLY A 188 -9.31 -10.15 -2.55
CA GLY A 188 -8.16 -9.74 -3.37
C GLY A 188 -8.55 -8.96 -4.62
N THR A 189 -7.66 -8.09 -5.08
CA THR A 189 -7.77 -7.46 -6.40
C THR A 189 -7.41 -8.50 -7.47
N LEU A 190 -8.40 -9.33 -7.79
CA LEU A 190 -8.24 -10.55 -8.60
C LEU A 190 -9.38 -10.70 -9.62
N LEU A 191 -9.02 -11.16 -10.82
CA LEU A 191 -9.94 -11.67 -11.83
C LEU A 191 -9.53 -13.10 -12.18
N ASP A 192 -10.43 -14.05 -11.95
CA ASP A 192 -10.20 -15.48 -12.24
C ASP A 192 -8.87 -16.02 -11.68
N GLY A 193 -8.55 -15.67 -10.42
CA GLY A 193 -7.32 -16.09 -9.73
C GLY A 193 -6.03 -15.38 -10.17
N ALA A 194 -6.12 -14.44 -11.10
CA ALA A 194 -5.01 -13.60 -11.52
C ALA A 194 -5.10 -12.21 -10.91
N ARG A 195 -3.94 -11.58 -10.63
CA ARG A 195 -3.86 -10.16 -10.25
C ARG A 195 -4.63 -9.30 -11.24
N PHE A 196 -5.42 -8.36 -10.71
CA PHE A 196 -6.12 -7.35 -11.46
C PHE A 196 -5.90 -5.99 -10.81
N SER A 197 -4.92 -5.26 -11.31
CA SER A 197 -4.49 -3.96 -10.76
C SER A 197 -5.29 -2.79 -11.36
N THR A 198 -5.04 -1.58 -10.87
CA THR A 198 -5.59 -0.36 -11.48
C THR A 198 -5.05 -0.10 -12.89
N ALA A 199 -3.88 -0.64 -13.23
CA ALA A 199 -3.39 -0.61 -14.61
C ALA A 199 -4.31 -1.42 -15.53
N ASP A 200 -4.83 -2.55 -15.05
CA ASP A 200 -5.72 -3.43 -15.82
C ASP A 200 -7.14 -2.87 -15.90
N GLY A 201 -7.71 -2.49 -14.75
CA GLY A 201 -9.12 -2.09 -14.65
C GLY A 201 -9.39 -0.65 -15.11
N PHE A 202 -8.48 0.28 -14.83
CA PHE A 202 -8.68 1.69 -15.12
C PHE A 202 -7.88 2.17 -16.33
N LEU A 203 -6.56 1.98 -16.32
CA LEU A 203 -5.71 2.58 -17.33
C LEU A 203 -5.84 1.88 -18.68
N ALA A 204 -5.83 0.55 -18.73
CA ALA A 204 -5.83 -0.18 -19.99
C ALA A 204 -7.05 0.15 -20.89
N PRO A 205 -8.29 0.24 -20.38
CA PRO A 205 -9.42 0.70 -21.19
C PRO A 205 -9.32 2.16 -21.65
N ALA A 206 -8.64 3.02 -20.87
CA ALA A 206 -8.50 4.43 -21.18
C ALA A 206 -7.42 4.73 -22.23
N LEU A 207 -6.49 3.80 -22.50
CA LEU A 207 -5.39 3.99 -23.46
C LEU A 207 -5.85 4.25 -24.90
N GLU A 208 -7.08 3.89 -25.26
CA GLU A 208 -7.64 4.13 -26.59
C GLU A 208 -8.18 5.57 -26.75
N ARG A 209 -8.25 6.35 -25.68
CA ARG A 209 -8.77 7.72 -25.71
C ARG A 209 -7.72 8.67 -26.31
N PRO A 210 -8.08 9.48 -27.33
CA PRO A 210 -7.13 10.35 -28.03
C PRO A 210 -6.61 11.51 -27.16
N ASN A 211 -7.33 11.88 -26.11
CA ASN A 211 -6.98 12.94 -25.17
C ASN A 211 -6.11 12.48 -24.00
N LEU A 212 -5.80 11.17 -23.88
CA LEU A 212 -4.87 10.62 -22.88
C LEU A 212 -3.52 10.28 -23.51
N THR A 213 -2.47 10.91 -23.02
CA THR A 213 -1.08 10.59 -23.37
C THR A 213 -0.38 9.94 -22.19
N VAL A 214 0.14 8.72 -22.36
CA VAL A 214 0.91 8.01 -21.34
C VAL A 214 2.37 7.90 -21.76
N ARG A 215 3.28 8.33 -20.90
CA ARG A 215 4.73 8.22 -21.12
C ARG A 215 5.38 7.41 -20.02
N SER A 216 5.81 6.23 -20.35
CA SER A 216 6.70 5.41 -19.52
C SER A 216 8.17 5.81 -19.73
N TRP A 217 9.03 5.41 -18.80
CA TRP A 217 10.45 5.79 -18.75
C TRP A 217 10.67 7.31 -18.68
N ALA A 218 9.68 8.04 -18.17
CA ALA A 218 9.66 9.48 -18.00
C ALA A 218 9.87 9.83 -16.52
N HIS A 219 11.11 10.06 -16.14
CA HIS A 219 11.48 10.40 -14.76
C HIS A 219 11.31 11.90 -14.53
N VAL A 220 10.31 12.29 -13.73
CA VAL A 220 10.08 13.69 -13.35
C VAL A 220 11.19 14.15 -12.42
N THR A 221 11.83 15.28 -12.77
CA THR A 221 12.99 15.83 -12.06
C THR A 221 12.63 17.05 -11.21
N GLY A 222 11.48 17.67 -11.44
CA GLY A 222 11.00 18.80 -10.65
C GLY A 222 9.72 19.40 -11.22
N LEU A 223 9.09 20.24 -10.42
CA LEU A 223 7.95 21.06 -10.79
C LEU A 223 8.44 22.38 -11.42
N VAL A 224 7.70 22.90 -12.36
CA VAL A 224 7.88 24.26 -12.88
C VAL A 224 6.91 25.18 -12.12
N ILE A 225 7.47 26.03 -11.28
CA ILE A 225 6.69 26.98 -10.47
C ILE A 225 6.93 28.39 -11.01
N GLU A 226 5.87 29.08 -11.42
CA GLU A 226 5.90 30.47 -11.92
C GLU A 226 4.90 31.31 -11.13
N ASN A 227 5.37 32.35 -10.45
CA ASN A 227 4.53 33.27 -9.65
C ASN A 227 3.62 32.56 -8.61
N GLY A 228 4.13 31.55 -7.91
CA GLY A 228 3.37 30.78 -6.90
C GLY A 228 2.40 29.74 -7.48
N ARG A 229 2.45 29.48 -8.79
CA ARG A 229 1.61 28.48 -9.47
C ARG A 229 2.47 27.41 -10.11
N ALA A 230 2.05 26.15 -10.00
CA ALA A 230 2.61 25.05 -10.78
C ALA A 230 2.09 25.13 -12.23
N THR A 231 3.01 25.35 -13.17
CA THR A 231 2.70 25.52 -14.61
C THR A 231 3.19 24.34 -15.44
N GLY A 232 3.79 23.32 -14.84
CA GLY A 232 4.27 22.13 -15.55
C GLY A 232 5.28 21.33 -14.77
N VAL A 233 5.96 20.46 -15.50
CA VAL A 233 7.00 19.58 -14.95
C VAL A 233 8.20 19.48 -15.89
N ASP A 234 9.38 19.36 -15.30
CA ASP A 234 10.60 18.93 -15.97
C ASP A 234 10.76 17.42 -15.78
N TYR A 235 11.11 16.70 -16.84
CA TYR A 235 11.31 15.26 -16.80
C TYR A 235 12.36 14.81 -17.81
N VAL A 236 12.86 13.58 -17.63
CA VAL A 236 13.88 12.97 -18.49
C VAL A 236 13.35 11.68 -19.08
N VAL A 237 13.50 11.50 -20.40
CA VAL A 237 13.26 10.24 -21.11
C VAL A 237 14.58 9.75 -21.69
N GLY A 238 15.11 8.65 -21.18
CA GLY A 238 16.45 8.19 -21.53
C GLY A 238 17.52 9.20 -21.08
N ARG A 239 18.05 10.01 -22.01
CA ARG A 239 19.03 11.09 -21.72
C ARG A 239 18.51 12.47 -22.13
N GLU A 240 17.29 12.55 -22.61
CA GLU A 240 16.71 13.79 -23.11
C GLU A 240 15.91 14.48 -22.01
N ALA A 241 16.32 15.68 -21.65
CA ALA A 241 15.54 16.57 -20.79
C ALA A 241 14.36 17.15 -21.59
N ARG A 242 13.19 17.10 -20.99
CA ARG A 242 11.92 17.58 -21.58
C ARG A 242 11.15 18.38 -20.54
N ARG A 243 10.26 19.22 -21.04
CA ARG A 243 9.29 19.97 -20.24
C ARG A 243 7.90 19.78 -20.82
N ALA A 244 6.92 19.61 -19.92
CA ALA A 244 5.50 19.68 -20.27
C ALA A 244 4.85 20.82 -19.47
N ARG A 245 3.92 21.56 -20.10
CA ARG A 245 3.11 22.61 -19.46
C ARG A 245 1.73 22.06 -19.12
N ALA A 246 1.23 22.45 -17.94
CA ALA A 246 -0.14 22.24 -17.50
C ALA A 246 -0.91 23.56 -17.59
N GLU A 247 -2.02 23.56 -18.30
CA GLU A 247 -2.93 24.71 -18.38
C GLU A 247 -3.73 24.89 -17.09
N THR A 248 -4.17 23.77 -16.50
CA THR A 248 -5.02 23.75 -15.31
C THR A 248 -4.25 23.34 -14.08
N GLU A 249 -3.78 22.10 -13.99
CA GLU A 249 -3.16 21.55 -12.78
C GLU A 249 -2.05 20.51 -13.06
N VAL A 250 -1.12 20.42 -12.12
CA VAL A 250 -0.21 19.27 -11.93
C VAL A 250 -0.69 18.47 -10.73
N VAL A 251 -0.84 17.15 -10.88
CA VAL A 251 -1.25 16.23 -9.82
C VAL A 251 -0.12 15.26 -9.52
N LEU A 252 0.42 15.31 -8.31
CA LEU A 252 1.39 14.33 -7.83
C LEU A 252 0.66 13.07 -7.36
N ALA A 253 1.00 11.94 -7.97
CA ALA A 253 0.51 10.59 -7.66
C ALA A 253 1.69 9.59 -7.55
N ALA A 254 2.86 10.08 -7.13
CA ALA A 254 4.10 9.32 -7.09
C ALA A 254 4.28 8.50 -5.78
N GLY A 255 3.24 8.47 -4.94
CA GLY A 255 3.18 7.70 -3.70
C GLY A 255 3.93 8.35 -2.54
N ALA A 256 3.79 7.74 -1.35
CA ALA A 256 4.28 8.30 -0.08
C ALA A 256 5.80 8.55 0.00
N ILE A 257 6.58 8.11 -0.97
CA ILE A 257 8.01 8.41 -1.05
C ILE A 257 8.28 9.38 -2.20
N GLY A 258 7.69 9.17 -3.37
CA GLY A 258 7.95 9.97 -4.56
C GLY A 258 7.34 11.36 -4.50
N SER A 259 6.10 11.51 -4.05
CA SER A 259 5.41 12.81 -4.01
C SER A 259 6.10 13.83 -3.11
N PRO A 260 6.43 13.52 -1.83
CA PRO A 260 7.21 14.45 -1.02
C PRO A 260 8.60 14.70 -1.58
N HIS A 261 9.26 13.70 -2.17
CA HIS A 261 10.59 13.87 -2.77
C HIS A 261 10.58 14.88 -3.94
N ILE A 262 9.56 14.82 -4.80
CA ILE A 262 9.40 15.78 -5.91
C ILE A 262 9.13 17.19 -5.37
N LEU A 263 8.28 17.35 -4.33
CA LEU A 263 8.06 18.64 -3.68
C LEU A 263 9.37 19.22 -3.13
N LEU A 264 10.13 18.43 -2.37
CA LEU A 264 11.41 18.85 -1.79
C LEU A 264 12.44 19.25 -2.86
N LEU A 265 12.58 18.46 -3.93
CA LEU A 265 13.47 18.80 -5.06
C LEU A 265 13.04 20.07 -5.79
N SER A 266 11.75 20.42 -5.72
CA SER A 266 11.19 21.62 -6.34
C SER A 266 11.20 22.85 -5.41
N GLY A 267 11.87 22.74 -4.24
CA GLY A 267 11.96 23.84 -3.29
C GLY A 267 10.71 24.05 -2.43
N ILE A 268 9.80 23.07 -2.37
CA ILE A 268 8.59 23.10 -1.56
C ILE A 268 8.75 22.15 -0.36
N GLY A 269 8.84 22.68 0.85
CA GLY A 269 9.06 21.91 2.08
C GLY A 269 9.80 22.70 3.13
N PRO A 270 10.37 22.07 4.19
CA PRO A 270 11.11 22.75 5.25
C PRO A 270 12.30 23.55 4.67
N ALA A 271 12.18 24.88 4.66
CA ALA A 271 13.10 25.76 3.93
C ALA A 271 14.58 25.57 4.30
N ASP A 272 14.90 25.48 5.59
CA ASP A 272 16.27 25.31 6.07
C ASP A 272 16.84 23.94 5.66
N GLU A 273 16.05 22.87 5.71
CA GLU A 273 16.48 21.53 5.32
C GLU A 273 16.73 21.44 3.81
N ILE A 274 15.87 22.05 3.00
CA ILE A 274 16.01 22.11 1.54
C ILE A 274 17.29 22.89 1.16
N ALA A 275 17.48 24.07 1.77
CA ALA A 275 18.64 24.92 1.54
C ALA A 275 19.96 24.21 1.89
N ALA A 276 19.99 23.43 2.97
CA ALA A 276 21.16 22.66 3.38
C ALA A 276 21.63 21.65 2.33
N HIS A 277 20.75 21.22 1.43
CA HIS A 277 21.08 20.33 0.30
C HIS A 277 21.34 21.10 -1.01
N GLY A 278 21.37 22.44 -1.00
CA GLY A 278 21.66 23.25 -2.19
C GLY A 278 20.47 23.46 -3.13
N VAL A 279 19.27 23.09 -2.69
CA VAL A 279 18.02 23.41 -3.40
C VAL A 279 17.51 24.77 -2.92
N THR A 280 17.14 25.66 -3.85
CA THR A 280 16.57 26.97 -3.49
C THR A 280 15.16 26.81 -2.93
N PRO A 281 14.88 27.20 -1.68
CA PRO A 281 13.53 27.19 -1.14
C PRO A 281 12.61 28.16 -1.92
N LEU A 282 11.49 27.64 -2.41
CA LEU A 282 10.46 28.44 -3.07
C LEU A 282 9.24 28.67 -2.16
N HIS A 283 8.89 27.69 -1.34
CA HIS A 283 7.76 27.77 -0.45
C HIS A 283 8.05 26.96 0.82
N ASP A 284 8.00 27.60 1.97
CA ASP A 284 8.20 26.95 3.27
C ASP A 284 6.93 26.20 3.68
N LEU A 285 6.98 24.88 3.62
CA LEU A 285 5.88 23.97 3.94
C LEU A 285 6.40 22.82 4.82
N PRO A 286 6.49 23.05 6.15
CA PRO A 286 7.24 22.18 7.07
C PRO A 286 6.77 20.72 7.12
N GLY A 287 5.51 20.44 6.74
CA GLY A 287 4.93 19.10 6.77
C GLY A 287 5.42 18.16 5.67
N VAL A 288 6.01 18.69 4.60
CA VAL A 288 6.46 17.84 3.48
C VAL A 288 7.52 16.85 3.93
N GLY A 289 7.26 15.58 3.70
CA GLY A 289 8.12 14.47 4.07
C GLY A 289 8.10 14.13 5.57
N ARG A 290 7.24 14.76 6.36
CA ARG A 290 7.02 14.44 7.78
C ARG A 290 5.93 13.37 7.94
N SER A 291 5.78 12.88 9.19
CA SER A 291 4.73 11.93 9.58
C SER A 291 4.69 10.65 8.74
N LEU A 292 5.80 10.21 8.16
CA LEU A 292 5.85 8.91 7.48
C LEU A 292 5.40 7.81 8.43
N ARG A 293 4.36 7.07 8.04
CA ARG A 293 3.82 5.94 8.81
C ARG A 293 3.86 4.67 7.97
N ASP A 294 4.03 3.54 8.64
CA ASP A 294 3.98 2.22 8.02
C ASP A 294 3.58 1.15 9.03
N HIS A 295 2.93 0.10 8.58
CA HIS A 295 2.74 -1.11 9.37
C HIS A 295 4.06 -1.90 9.42
N ILE A 296 4.46 -2.32 10.62
CA ILE A 296 5.64 -3.14 10.79
C ILE A 296 5.27 -4.60 11.07
N ALA A 297 5.74 -5.49 10.20
CA ALA A 297 5.70 -6.92 10.44
C ALA A 297 6.75 -7.32 11.47
N ARG A 298 6.46 -8.31 12.28
CA ARG A 298 7.29 -8.74 13.39
C ARG A 298 7.53 -10.24 13.37
N PRO A 299 8.28 -10.79 14.36
CA PRO A 299 8.46 -12.22 14.51
C PRO A 299 7.14 -12.96 14.53
N SER A 300 7.06 -14.07 13.81
CA SER A 300 5.91 -14.98 13.77
C SER A 300 6.00 -16.07 14.85
N ILE A 301 4.85 -16.63 15.21
CA ILE A 301 4.73 -17.89 15.91
C ILE A 301 4.51 -18.99 14.89
N GLU A 302 5.42 -19.95 14.82
CA GLU A 302 5.33 -21.06 13.88
C GLU A 302 4.73 -22.30 14.56
N ILE A 303 3.64 -22.83 14.00
CA ILE A 303 3.04 -24.11 14.41
C ILE A 303 3.60 -25.19 13.49
N MET A 304 4.57 -25.96 13.98
CA MET A 304 5.10 -27.11 13.26
C MET A 304 4.09 -28.26 13.27
N VAL A 305 3.88 -28.92 12.14
CA VAL A 305 2.92 -30.02 12.02
C VAL A 305 3.60 -31.40 12.11
N LYS A 306 2.86 -32.40 12.65
CA LYS A 306 3.36 -33.76 12.86
C LYS A 306 3.58 -34.54 11.57
N ASP A 307 2.65 -34.38 10.63
CA ASP A 307 2.63 -35.10 9.36
C ASP A 307 2.25 -34.13 8.25
N PRO A 308 3.24 -33.43 7.67
CA PRO A 308 2.99 -32.49 6.61
C PRO A 308 2.32 -33.11 5.36
N GLU A 309 2.65 -34.38 5.06
CA GLU A 309 2.10 -35.06 3.88
C GLU A 309 0.60 -35.35 4.05
N ALA A 310 0.19 -35.81 5.22
CA ALA A 310 -1.21 -36.14 5.51
C ALA A 310 -2.15 -34.91 5.42
N ILE A 311 -1.61 -33.72 5.57
CA ILE A 311 -2.38 -32.46 5.52
C ILE A 311 -2.09 -31.62 4.26
N GLY A 312 -1.46 -32.23 3.25
CA GLY A 312 -1.19 -31.57 1.96
C GLY A 312 -0.05 -30.54 1.99
N LEU A 313 0.78 -30.52 3.04
CA LEU A 313 2.01 -29.72 3.14
C LEU A 313 3.28 -30.53 2.86
N GLY A 314 3.14 -31.74 2.32
CA GLY A 314 4.24 -32.64 2.02
C GLY A 314 5.24 -32.11 1.01
N THR A 315 6.31 -32.88 0.82
CA THR A 315 7.47 -32.57 -0.03
C THR A 315 7.17 -32.41 -1.53
N ALA A 316 5.94 -32.63 -1.96
CA ALA A 316 5.51 -32.53 -3.35
C ALA A 316 5.08 -31.10 -3.75
N THR A 317 5.75 -30.05 -3.26
CA THR A 317 5.60 -28.75 -3.90
C THR A 317 6.20 -28.88 -5.30
N PRO A 318 5.42 -28.61 -6.35
CA PRO A 318 5.96 -28.69 -7.71
C PRO A 318 7.13 -27.70 -7.81
N ASP A 319 8.16 -28.09 -8.54
CA ASP A 319 9.24 -27.17 -8.87
C ASP A 319 8.68 -25.89 -9.51
N PHE A 320 9.47 -24.84 -9.54
CA PHE A 320 9.02 -23.55 -10.05
C PHE A 320 8.47 -23.63 -11.48
N ARG A 321 9.05 -24.49 -12.35
CA ARG A 321 8.59 -24.67 -13.73
C ARG A 321 7.19 -25.27 -13.76
N THR A 322 6.96 -26.29 -12.95
CA THR A 322 5.65 -26.95 -12.81
C THR A 322 4.62 -25.99 -12.19
N ALA A 323 4.98 -25.27 -11.12
CA ALA A 323 4.11 -24.27 -10.50
C ALA A 323 3.70 -23.17 -11.49
N ARG A 324 4.65 -22.71 -12.32
CA ARG A 324 4.40 -21.75 -13.39
C ARG A 324 3.46 -22.33 -14.46
N ALA A 325 3.70 -23.55 -14.93
CA ALA A 325 2.85 -24.19 -15.92
C ALA A 325 1.41 -24.40 -15.41
N MET A 326 1.23 -24.77 -14.14
CA MET A 326 -0.09 -24.87 -13.51
C MET A 326 -0.82 -23.51 -13.49
N PHE A 327 -0.11 -22.44 -13.15
CA PHE A 327 -0.70 -21.11 -13.13
C PHE A 327 -1.02 -20.61 -14.55
N GLU A 328 -0.14 -20.83 -15.52
CA GLU A 328 -0.36 -20.41 -16.91
C GLU A 328 -1.52 -21.19 -17.57
N ALA A 329 -1.73 -22.46 -17.19
CA ALA A 329 -2.78 -23.30 -17.74
C ALA A 329 -4.19 -22.94 -17.23
N ASP A 330 -4.37 -22.81 -15.92
CA ASP A 330 -5.70 -22.72 -15.31
C ASP A 330 -5.78 -21.80 -14.06
N ARG A 331 -4.78 -20.95 -13.84
CA ARG A 331 -4.71 -20.02 -12.70
C ARG A 331 -4.75 -20.73 -11.34
N LYS A 332 -4.21 -21.92 -11.24
CA LYS A 332 -4.14 -22.74 -10.02
C LYS A 332 -2.72 -22.99 -9.55
N GLY A 333 -2.61 -23.70 -8.45
CA GLY A 333 -1.34 -24.11 -7.87
C GLY A 333 -0.67 -23.03 -7.00
N PRO A 334 0.60 -23.25 -6.62
CA PRO A 334 1.28 -22.44 -5.62
C PRO A 334 1.45 -20.95 -5.99
N LEU A 335 1.40 -20.58 -7.27
CA LEU A 335 1.50 -19.19 -7.70
C LEU A 335 0.16 -18.46 -7.71
N ALA A 336 -0.97 -19.16 -7.57
CA ALA A 336 -2.31 -18.57 -7.46
C ALA A 336 -2.67 -18.14 -6.02
N THR A 337 -1.79 -18.38 -5.05
CA THR A 337 -2.00 -18.09 -3.63
C THR A 337 -0.94 -17.14 -3.09
N ILE A 338 -1.32 -16.28 -2.16
CA ILE A 338 -0.41 -15.40 -1.42
C ILE A 338 0.07 -16.02 -0.09
N GLN A 339 -0.49 -17.17 0.29
CA GLN A 339 -0.23 -17.92 1.52
C GLN A 339 -0.68 -17.24 2.83
N ILE A 340 -1.29 -16.08 2.76
CA ILE A 340 -1.85 -15.33 3.89
C ILE A 340 -3.30 -14.94 3.64
N GLU A 341 -4.05 -15.81 2.99
CA GLU A 341 -5.45 -15.60 2.65
C GLU A 341 -6.34 -15.50 3.89
N ALA A 342 -6.01 -16.27 4.93
CA ALA A 342 -6.72 -16.25 6.20
C ALA A 342 -6.13 -15.20 7.16
N GLY A 343 -7.01 -14.50 7.86
CA GLY A 343 -6.61 -13.50 8.82
C GLY A 343 -7.70 -13.16 9.83
N ALA A 344 -7.44 -12.13 10.61
CA ALA A 344 -8.42 -11.59 11.54
C ALA A 344 -8.13 -10.11 11.82
N PHE A 345 -9.18 -9.38 12.18
CA PHE A 345 -9.10 -8.07 12.79
C PHE A 345 -9.61 -8.17 14.23
N VAL A 346 -8.77 -7.81 15.20
CA VAL A 346 -9.06 -8.02 16.61
C VAL A 346 -8.82 -6.76 17.45
N ARG A 347 -9.63 -6.60 18.49
CA ARG A 347 -9.36 -5.65 19.57
C ARG A 347 -8.44 -6.33 20.59
N LEU A 348 -7.24 -5.80 20.77
CA LEU A 348 -6.29 -6.35 21.74
C LEU A 348 -6.64 -6.00 23.18
N ARG A 349 -7.31 -4.87 23.37
CA ARG A 349 -7.71 -4.36 24.69
C ARG A 349 -9.21 -4.09 24.68
N GLU A 350 -9.89 -4.29 25.79
CA GLU A 350 -11.31 -3.96 25.94
C GLU A 350 -11.61 -2.47 25.70
N THR A 351 -10.62 -1.62 25.92
CA THR A 351 -10.72 -0.16 25.69
C THR A 351 -10.58 0.24 24.22
N ASP A 352 -10.21 -0.67 23.33
CA ASP A 352 -10.12 -0.36 21.90
C ASP A 352 -11.53 -0.22 21.31
N ALA A 353 -11.85 0.95 20.76
CA ALA A 353 -13.15 1.21 20.13
C ALA A 353 -13.32 0.42 18.82
N HIS A 354 -12.20 0.12 18.14
CA HIS A 354 -12.15 -0.58 16.85
C HIS A 354 -11.01 -1.60 16.87
N PRO A 355 -10.97 -2.58 15.95
CA PRO A 355 -9.85 -3.49 15.82
C PRO A 355 -8.51 -2.75 15.81
N SER A 356 -7.62 -3.17 16.68
CA SER A 356 -6.29 -2.55 16.86
C SER A 356 -5.17 -3.37 16.25
N ALA A 357 -5.45 -4.62 15.85
CA ALA A 357 -4.51 -5.48 15.18
C ALA A 357 -5.13 -6.21 13.99
N GLN A 358 -4.36 -6.31 12.90
CA GLN A 358 -4.60 -7.25 11.81
C GLN A 358 -3.69 -8.45 11.99
N LEU A 359 -4.27 -9.65 11.99
CA LEU A 359 -3.57 -10.91 12.12
C LEU A 359 -3.59 -11.67 10.80
N PHE A 360 -2.55 -12.46 10.57
CA PHE A 360 -2.41 -13.32 9.39
C PHE A 360 -2.10 -14.74 9.81
N CYS A 361 -2.69 -15.69 9.10
CA CYS A 361 -2.37 -17.10 9.18
C CYS A 361 -1.75 -17.55 7.86
N GLY A 362 -0.43 -17.62 7.83
CA GLY A 362 0.30 -18.11 6.66
C GLY A 362 0.42 -19.62 6.69
N VAL A 363 0.06 -20.29 5.59
CA VAL A 363 0.37 -21.72 5.41
C VAL A 363 1.71 -21.83 4.71
N SER A 364 2.71 -22.40 5.39
CA SER A 364 4.05 -22.57 4.89
C SER A 364 4.33 -24.00 4.43
N ASN A 365 5.03 -24.11 3.30
CA ASN A 365 5.57 -25.35 2.81
C ASN A 365 7.10 -25.25 2.77
N ALA A 366 7.80 -26.23 3.33
CA ALA A 366 9.26 -26.22 3.50
C ALA A 366 10.06 -25.97 2.21
N GLU A 367 9.55 -26.37 1.06
CA GLU A 367 10.28 -26.24 -0.21
C GLU A 367 10.15 -24.87 -0.86
N ARG A 368 9.11 -24.10 -0.54
CA ARG A 368 8.89 -22.78 -1.15
C ARG A 368 9.77 -21.70 -0.52
N PHE A 369 10.10 -21.88 0.75
CA PHE A 369 11.03 -21.01 1.50
C PHE A 369 12.04 -21.94 2.19
N ARG A 370 13.24 -22.01 1.67
CA ARG A 370 14.32 -22.93 2.10
C ARG A 370 14.60 -23.00 3.61
N GLU A 371 13.95 -22.17 4.40
CA GLU A 371 14.18 -22.01 5.84
C GLU A 371 12.91 -22.18 6.70
N MET A 372 11.72 -22.45 6.10
CA MET A 372 10.49 -22.57 6.87
C MET A 372 10.08 -24.02 7.07
N THR A 373 9.82 -24.38 8.32
CA THR A 373 9.24 -25.69 8.68
C THR A 373 7.80 -25.78 8.17
N PRO A 374 7.36 -26.92 7.62
CA PRO A 374 5.97 -27.10 7.21
C PRO A 374 5.00 -26.85 8.36
N GLY A 375 4.00 -26.00 8.12
CA GLY A 375 3.04 -25.66 9.15
C GLY A 375 2.32 -24.34 8.92
N LEU A 376 1.97 -23.68 10.02
CA LEU A 376 1.34 -22.37 10.04
C LEU A 376 2.26 -21.33 10.62
N SER A 377 2.26 -20.16 10.04
CA SER A 377 2.91 -18.96 10.54
C SER A 377 1.85 -17.96 11.00
N LEU A 378 1.79 -17.66 12.28
CA LEU A 378 0.87 -16.68 12.86
C LEU A 378 1.63 -15.40 13.17
N TRP A 379 1.16 -14.29 12.59
CA TRP A 379 1.72 -12.97 12.81
C TRP A 379 0.66 -11.89 12.55
N GLY A 380 0.96 -10.66 12.75
CA GLY A 380 0.08 -9.56 12.44
C GLY A 380 0.79 -8.23 12.72
N TYR A 381 0.12 -7.10 12.69
CA TYR A 381 0.63 -5.76 12.98
C TYR A 381 -0.42 -4.88 13.68
N VAL A 382 0.06 -3.82 14.31
CA VAL A 382 -0.81 -2.78 14.89
C VAL A 382 -1.47 -2.01 13.76
N CYS A 383 -2.81 -1.92 13.74
CA CYS A 383 -3.57 -1.26 12.67
C CYS A 383 -3.28 0.24 12.57
N ARG A 384 -3.04 0.92 13.68
CA ARG A 384 -2.81 2.36 13.75
C ARG A 384 -1.54 2.65 14.56
N PRO A 385 -0.35 2.44 13.96
CA PRO A 385 0.92 2.74 14.62
C PRO A 385 1.06 4.24 14.87
N ARG A 386 1.71 4.59 15.98
CA ARG A 386 2.00 5.97 16.39
C ARG A 386 3.40 6.43 16.02
N SER A 387 4.33 5.50 15.84
CA SER A 387 5.68 5.82 15.39
C SER A 387 5.64 6.56 14.06
N GLU A 388 6.35 7.67 13.99
CA GLU A 388 6.41 8.54 12.82
C GLU A 388 7.84 8.71 12.35
N GLY A 389 7.99 8.67 11.05
CA GLY A 389 9.25 8.82 10.36
C GLY A 389 9.28 10.01 9.41
N THR A 390 10.29 9.99 8.52
CA THR A 390 10.51 11.09 7.56
C THR A 390 10.98 10.59 6.20
N VAL A 391 10.67 11.39 5.16
CA VAL A 391 11.29 11.35 3.84
C VAL A 391 11.96 12.68 3.60
N LYS A 392 13.28 12.71 3.39
CA LYS A 392 14.08 13.93 3.24
C LYS A 392 14.95 13.87 1.99
N LEU A 393 15.45 15.00 1.54
CA LEU A 393 16.53 15.01 0.55
C LEU A 393 17.77 14.33 1.10
N ALA A 394 18.42 13.52 0.28
CA ALA A 394 19.79 13.07 0.51
C ALA A 394 20.78 13.98 -0.25
N THR A 395 20.39 14.46 -1.43
CA THR A 395 21.13 15.40 -2.29
C THR A 395 20.15 16.25 -3.10
N ALA A 396 20.63 17.22 -3.84
CA ALA A 396 19.83 17.99 -4.80
C ALA A 396 19.58 17.26 -6.15
N SER A 397 20.18 16.09 -6.34
CA SER A 397 20.01 15.34 -7.60
C SER A 397 18.67 14.58 -7.62
N PRO A 398 17.83 14.77 -8.63
CA PRO A 398 16.56 14.04 -8.75
C PRO A 398 16.75 12.54 -9.05
N PHE A 399 17.96 12.12 -9.38
CA PHE A 399 18.29 10.72 -9.65
C PHE A 399 18.80 9.97 -8.42
N ASP A 400 19.13 10.70 -7.35
CA ASP A 400 19.51 10.12 -6.08
C ASP A 400 18.26 9.72 -5.28
N ARG A 401 18.39 8.67 -4.47
CA ARG A 401 17.31 8.22 -3.60
C ARG A 401 17.16 9.18 -2.42
N PRO A 402 15.93 9.48 -1.98
CA PRO A 402 15.72 10.25 -0.74
C PRO A 402 16.26 9.49 0.48
N SER A 403 16.55 10.22 1.55
CA SER A 403 16.77 9.66 2.88
C SER A 403 15.39 9.31 3.47
N ILE A 404 15.18 8.05 3.83
CA ILE A 404 13.90 7.52 4.30
C ILE A 404 14.13 6.91 5.67
N ASP A 405 13.53 7.49 6.68
CA ASP A 405 13.58 6.98 8.05
C ASP A 405 12.16 6.70 8.55
N PRO A 406 11.69 5.45 8.52
CA PRO A 406 10.40 5.09 9.09
C PRO A 406 10.34 5.18 10.63
N ASN A 407 11.48 5.23 11.31
CA ASN A 407 11.61 5.33 12.76
C ASN A 407 10.76 4.28 13.52
N TYR A 408 10.82 3.03 13.05
CA TYR A 408 10.03 1.93 13.58
C TYR A 408 10.26 1.71 15.07
N PHE A 409 9.18 1.49 15.85
CA PHE A 409 9.19 1.25 17.29
C PHE A 409 9.67 2.43 18.15
N ASP A 410 9.62 3.65 17.66
CA ASP A 410 9.89 4.85 18.45
C ASP A 410 8.84 5.05 19.54
N ASP A 411 7.57 4.89 19.20
CA ASP A 411 6.48 4.98 20.18
C ASP A 411 6.38 3.69 21.03
N ARG A 412 6.28 3.90 22.34
CA ARG A 412 6.21 2.78 23.31
C ARG A 412 4.91 1.98 23.20
N ASP A 413 3.77 2.60 22.87
CA ASP A 413 2.50 1.88 22.73
C ASP A 413 2.54 0.94 21.53
N ASP A 414 3.23 1.31 20.44
CA ASP A 414 3.46 0.42 19.30
C ASP A 414 4.22 -0.83 19.71
N VAL A 415 5.25 -0.67 20.55
CA VAL A 415 6.02 -1.80 21.08
C VAL A 415 5.15 -2.68 21.97
N ASP A 416 4.38 -2.07 22.89
CA ASP A 416 3.53 -2.78 23.84
C ASP A 416 2.44 -3.57 23.11
N ARG A 417 1.76 -2.96 22.15
CA ARG A 417 0.74 -3.61 21.31
C ARG A 417 1.34 -4.73 20.45
N ASN A 418 2.54 -4.57 19.95
CA ASN A 418 3.22 -5.65 19.22
C ASN A 418 3.53 -6.86 20.12
N VAL A 419 3.85 -6.63 21.38
CA VAL A 419 3.98 -7.72 22.37
C VAL A 419 2.63 -8.42 22.58
N GLU A 420 1.56 -7.65 22.80
CA GLU A 420 0.20 -8.17 22.98
C GLU A 420 -0.25 -9.04 21.79
N ILE A 421 0.05 -8.63 20.56
CA ILE A 421 -0.29 -9.43 19.38
C ILE A 421 0.46 -10.77 19.37
N VAL A 422 1.75 -10.79 19.73
CA VAL A 422 2.51 -12.04 19.77
C VAL A 422 2.01 -12.95 20.91
N GLU A 423 1.62 -12.37 22.05
CA GLU A 423 1.00 -13.11 23.14
C GLU A 423 -0.33 -13.73 22.70
N PHE A 424 -1.16 -12.97 22.00
CA PHE A 424 -2.41 -13.48 21.43
C PHE A 424 -2.16 -14.57 20.36
N CYS A 425 -1.22 -14.36 19.42
CA CYS A 425 -0.82 -15.40 18.47
C CYS A 425 -0.32 -16.69 19.16
N ARG A 426 0.40 -16.56 20.29
CA ARG A 426 0.86 -17.71 21.09
C ARG A 426 -0.31 -18.43 21.75
N GLU A 427 -1.33 -17.70 22.22
CA GLU A 427 -2.54 -18.30 22.78
C GLU A 427 -3.28 -19.08 21.70
N VAL A 428 -3.51 -18.49 20.52
CA VAL A 428 -4.07 -19.17 19.35
C VAL A 428 -3.26 -20.42 19.00
N ALA A 429 -1.93 -20.32 18.90
CA ALA A 429 -1.06 -21.44 18.55
C ALA A 429 -1.08 -22.58 19.58
N ASN A 430 -1.38 -22.30 20.85
CA ASN A 430 -1.52 -23.29 21.92
C ASN A 430 -2.93 -23.88 22.01
N HIS A 431 -3.89 -23.37 21.26
CA HIS A 431 -5.27 -23.79 21.34
C HIS A 431 -5.45 -25.29 21.04
N ARG A 432 -6.50 -25.90 21.63
CA ARG A 432 -6.82 -27.34 21.51
C ARG A 432 -7.08 -27.77 20.07
N ALA A 433 -7.59 -26.89 19.19
CA ALA A 433 -7.84 -27.16 17.78
C ALA A 433 -6.59 -27.71 17.07
N PHE A 434 -5.40 -27.25 17.44
CA PHE A 434 -4.15 -27.71 16.84
C PHE A 434 -3.57 -28.99 17.47
N ARG A 435 -4.16 -29.53 18.55
CA ARG A 435 -3.58 -30.67 19.32
C ARG A 435 -3.31 -31.89 18.44
N ALA A 436 -4.20 -32.19 17.53
CA ALA A 436 -4.07 -33.36 16.65
C ALA A 436 -2.90 -33.20 15.66
N VAL A 437 -2.70 -32.01 15.10
CA VAL A 437 -1.74 -31.74 14.02
C VAL A 437 -0.42 -31.17 14.50
N ARG A 438 -0.37 -30.47 15.64
CA ARG A 438 0.82 -29.76 16.12
C ARG A 438 1.91 -30.70 16.65
N ALA A 439 3.11 -30.62 16.06
CA ALA A 439 4.32 -31.27 16.56
C ALA A 439 5.04 -30.40 17.60
N GLY A 440 5.05 -29.07 17.42
CA GLY A 440 5.72 -28.13 18.30
C GLY A 440 5.45 -26.68 17.88
N LEU A 441 6.07 -25.75 18.62
CA LEU A 441 6.03 -24.31 18.33
C LEU A 441 7.45 -23.76 18.23
N GLN A 442 7.66 -22.82 17.27
CA GLN A 442 8.84 -21.97 17.21
C GLN A 442 8.42 -20.50 17.36
N GLY A 443 9.34 -19.62 17.77
CA GLY A 443 9.06 -18.21 17.97
C GLY A 443 8.11 -17.91 19.14
N ALA A 444 7.81 -18.90 19.99
CA ALA A 444 6.94 -18.73 21.16
C ALA A 444 7.72 -18.05 22.29
N PHE A 445 7.98 -16.76 22.12
CA PHE A 445 8.70 -15.93 23.10
C PHE A 445 8.00 -15.96 24.45
N LYS A 446 8.77 -16.21 25.53
CA LYS A 446 8.23 -16.34 26.89
C LYS A 446 8.21 -15.01 27.62
N THR A 447 9.05 -14.09 27.21
CA THR A 447 9.20 -12.80 27.86
C THR A 447 9.19 -11.67 26.83
N ARG A 448 8.80 -10.47 27.29
CA ARG A 448 8.92 -9.24 26.50
C ARG A 448 10.35 -9.03 25.98
N ALA A 449 11.37 -9.32 26.79
CA ALA A 449 12.76 -9.14 26.42
C ALA A 449 13.17 -10.06 25.25
N GLU A 450 12.75 -11.34 25.28
CA GLU A 450 12.97 -12.28 24.16
C GLU A 450 12.28 -11.81 22.88
N PHE A 451 11.02 -11.35 22.98
CA PHE A 451 10.32 -10.78 21.84
C PHE A 451 11.08 -9.60 21.24
N LEU A 452 11.47 -8.61 22.07
CA LEU A 452 12.16 -7.42 21.59
C LEU A 452 13.52 -7.74 20.96
N ALA A 453 14.25 -8.73 21.50
CA ALA A 453 15.49 -9.17 20.90
C ALA A 453 15.25 -9.73 19.48
N ALA A 454 14.29 -10.64 19.33
CA ALA A 454 13.93 -11.20 18.02
C ALA A 454 13.37 -10.12 17.08
N ALA A 455 12.49 -9.23 17.57
CA ALA A 455 11.89 -8.18 16.76
C ALA A 455 12.95 -7.24 16.16
N ARG A 456 13.99 -6.90 16.92
CA ARG A 456 15.11 -6.09 16.41
C ARG A 456 15.84 -6.73 15.24
N ASP A 457 15.91 -8.06 15.20
CA ASP A 457 16.63 -8.79 14.17
C ASP A 457 15.80 -9.08 12.92
N VAL A 458 14.48 -9.32 13.07
CA VAL A 458 13.66 -9.83 11.95
C VAL A 458 12.51 -8.92 11.52
N SER A 459 12.10 -7.93 12.34
CA SER A 459 11.00 -7.04 11.94
C SER A 459 11.31 -6.30 10.63
N SER A 460 10.27 -6.12 9.82
CA SER A 460 10.35 -5.50 8.50
C SER A 460 9.04 -4.77 8.18
N THR A 461 9.07 -3.95 7.16
CA THR A 461 7.91 -3.24 6.62
C THR A 461 6.80 -4.18 6.15
N CYS A 462 5.54 -3.71 6.20
CA CYS A 462 4.42 -4.25 5.43
C CYS A 462 4.15 -3.46 4.15
N TRP A 463 5.02 -2.52 3.78
CA TRP A 463 4.96 -1.70 2.56
C TRP A 463 3.73 -0.80 2.47
N HIS A 464 3.19 -0.35 3.59
CA HIS A 464 1.99 0.47 3.70
C HIS A 464 2.31 1.94 3.99
N TYR A 465 3.34 2.52 3.36
CA TYR A 465 3.79 3.90 3.60
C TYR A 465 2.72 4.92 3.28
N THR A 466 2.50 5.87 4.21
CA THR A 466 1.48 6.93 4.11
C THR A 466 1.96 8.23 4.76
N SER A 467 1.14 9.27 4.69
CA SER A 467 1.12 10.47 5.55
C SER A 467 2.23 11.50 5.31
N THR A 468 3.10 11.33 4.32
CA THR A 468 4.25 12.20 4.05
C THR A 468 3.89 13.53 3.35
N CYS A 469 2.66 13.67 2.85
CA CYS A 469 2.05 14.91 2.35
C CYS A 469 0.65 15.03 2.95
N ARG A 470 0.51 14.84 4.28
CA ARG A 470 -0.78 14.63 4.91
C ARG A 470 -1.76 15.77 4.71
N MET A 471 -3.00 15.40 4.51
CA MET A 471 -4.14 16.31 4.48
C MET A 471 -4.43 16.82 5.89
N GLY A 472 -4.85 18.07 6.02
CA GLY A 472 -5.22 18.63 7.30
C GLY A 472 -5.45 20.13 7.26
N THR A 473 -5.61 20.72 8.45
CA THR A 473 -5.83 22.17 8.67
C THR A 473 -4.83 22.79 9.65
N ASP A 474 -3.89 21.98 10.15
CA ASP A 474 -2.85 22.40 11.09
C ASP A 474 -1.54 22.79 10.37
N GLU A 475 -0.55 23.26 11.13
CA GLU A 475 0.72 23.77 10.63
C GLU A 475 1.60 22.74 9.89
N LEU A 476 1.34 21.43 10.08
CA LEU A 476 2.03 20.36 9.38
C LEU A 476 1.19 19.77 8.24
N ALA A 477 0.03 20.31 7.92
CA ALA A 477 -0.72 19.93 6.76
C ALA A 477 0.04 20.33 5.48
N VAL A 478 0.08 19.42 4.50
CA VAL A 478 0.71 19.67 3.19
C VAL A 478 -0.35 19.98 2.16
N VAL A 479 -1.49 19.28 2.24
CA VAL A 479 -2.64 19.53 1.38
C VAL A 479 -3.89 19.87 2.21
N ASP A 480 -4.77 20.69 1.63
CA ASP A 480 -6.10 20.95 2.17
C ASP A 480 -7.05 19.75 1.92
N PRO A 481 -8.29 19.75 2.46
CA PRO A 481 -9.27 18.69 2.20
C PRO A 481 -9.68 18.53 0.73
N ASP A 482 -9.41 19.50 -0.13
CA ASP A 482 -9.56 19.39 -1.58
C ASP A 482 -8.30 18.85 -2.28
N LEU A 483 -7.31 18.38 -1.51
CA LEU A 483 -6.02 17.85 -1.96
C LEU A 483 -5.08 18.86 -2.62
N ARG A 484 -5.37 20.18 -2.53
CA ARG A 484 -4.50 21.24 -3.05
C ARG A 484 -3.30 21.43 -2.14
N VAL A 485 -2.11 21.55 -2.73
CA VAL A 485 -0.91 21.90 -1.96
C VAL A 485 -1.06 23.30 -1.39
N ILE A 486 -0.97 23.40 -0.07
CA ILE A 486 -1.18 24.66 0.64
C ILE A 486 -0.16 25.71 0.17
N GLY A 487 -0.65 26.87 -0.30
CA GLY A 487 0.16 27.99 -0.74
C GLY A 487 0.73 27.90 -2.15
N ILE A 488 0.44 26.85 -2.92
CA ILE A 488 0.85 26.72 -4.33
C ILE A 488 -0.40 26.47 -5.19
N GLU A 489 -0.69 27.39 -6.11
CA GLU A 489 -1.79 27.22 -7.06
C GLU A 489 -1.50 26.15 -8.12
N GLY A 490 -2.55 25.50 -8.62
CA GLY A 490 -2.44 24.54 -9.73
C GLY A 490 -1.64 23.29 -9.40
N LEU A 491 -1.53 22.93 -8.10
CA LEU A 491 -0.81 21.74 -7.64
C LEU A 491 -1.64 20.95 -6.63
N ARG A 492 -1.77 19.66 -6.86
CA ARG A 492 -2.37 18.72 -5.91
C ARG A 492 -1.45 17.53 -5.62
N VAL A 493 -1.67 16.89 -4.48
CA VAL A 493 -1.16 15.54 -4.21
C VAL A 493 -2.36 14.62 -4.04
N CYS A 494 -2.39 13.51 -4.78
CA CYS A 494 -3.49 12.58 -4.75
C CYS A 494 -2.98 11.13 -4.77
N ASP A 495 -2.49 10.65 -3.63
CA ASP A 495 -2.02 9.28 -3.41
C ASP A 495 -2.00 8.97 -1.89
N ALA A 496 -1.39 7.85 -1.48
CA ALA A 496 -1.33 7.44 -0.09
C ALA A 496 -0.62 8.43 0.85
N SER A 497 0.18 9.37 0.32
CA SER A 497 0.88 10.36 1.12
C SER A 497 -0.05 11.35 1.84
N ILE A 498 -1.29 11.52 1.32
CA ILE A 498 -2.22 12.52 1.87
C ILE A 498 -2.94 12.04 3.13
N MET A 499 -2.92 10.74 3.44
CA MET A 499 -3.63 10.20 4.60
C MET A 499 -3.21 10.93 5.88
N PRO A 500 -4.14 11.55 6.64
CA PRO A 500 -3.81 12.23 7.91
C PRO A 500 -3.26 11.25 8.94
N THR A 501 -3.89 10.09 9.00
CA THR A 501 -3.48 8.92 9.79
C THR A 501 -3.61 7.66 8.96
N MET A 502 -2.93 6.61 9.39
CA MET A 502 -2.95 5.33 8.70
C MET A 502 -4.29 4.62 8.83
N VAL A 503 -4.75 3.98 7.75
CA VAL A 503 -5.95 3.14 7.77
C VAL A 503 -5.65 1.75 8.35
N SER A 504 -6.66 1.12 8.95
CA SER A 504 -6.58 -0.20 9.59
C SER A 504 -6.59 -1.31 8.55
N GLY A 505 -5.46 -1.58 7.92
CA GLY A 505 -5.31 -2.61 6.90
C GLY A 505 -4.40 -2.23 5.75
N ASN A 506 -4.50 -2.96 4.66
CA ASN A 506 -3.72 -2.69 3.45
C ASN A 506 -4.13 -1.37 2.81
N THR A 507 -3.17 -0.57 2.35
CA THR A 507 -3.42 0.83 1.93
C THR A 507 -3.87 0.99 0.48
N ASN A 508 -3.89 -0.10 -0.32
CA ASN A 508 -4.16 0.01 -1.76
C ASN A 508 -5.61 0.42 -2.07
N ALA A 509 -6.60 -0.18 -1.40
CA ALA A 509 -8.01 0.17 -1.60
C ALA A 509 -8.30 1.63 -1.21
N ALA A 510 -7.76 2.09 -0.07
CA ALA A 510 -7.87 3.48 0.36
C ALA A 510 -7.21 4.45 -0.66
N THR A 511 -6.08 4.05 -1.26
CA THR A 511 -5.41 4.85 -2.32
C THR A 511 -6.27 4.96 -3.58
N ILE A 512 -6.99 3.90 -3.95
CA ILE A 512 -7.94 3.92 -5.08
C ILE A 512 -9.10 4.87 -4.77
N MET A 513 -9.68 4.77 -3.57
CA MET A 513 -10.75 5.66 -3.10
C MET A 513 -10.31 7.13 -3.12
N ILE A 514 -9.10 7.43 -2.62
CA ILE A 514 -8.52 8.78 -2.65
C ILE A 514 -8.45 9.31 -4.08
N ALA A 515 -8.02 8.47 -5.02
CA ALA A 515 -7.89 8.87 -6.43
C ALA A 515 -9.25 9.05 -7.11
N GLU A 516 -10.26 8.22 -6.82
CA GLU A 516 -11.63 8.40 -7.32
C GLU A 516 -12.23 9.73 -6.83
N LYS A 517 -12.10 10.01 -5.52
CA LYS A 517 -12.57 11.26 -4.95
C LYS A 517 -11.76 12.46 -5.45
N GLY A 518 -10.44 12.30 -5.58
CA GLY A 518 -9.55 13.32 -6.12
C GLY A 518 -9.91 13.72 -7.56
N ALA A 519 -10.28 12.76 -8.40
CA ALA A 519 -10.75 13.04 -9.75
C ALA A 519 -12.02 13.91 -9.74
N ASP A 520 -13.01 13.58 -8.90
CA ASP A 520 -14.24 14.37 -8.77
C ASP A 520 -13.94 15.80 -8.25
N LEU A 521 -13.01 15.95 -7.28
CA LEU A 521 -12.59 17.27 -6.76
C LEU A 521 -11.89 18.12 -7.85
N ILE A 522 -11.09 17.50 -8.72
CA ILE A 522 -10.42 18.17 -9.84
C ILE A 522 -11.45 18.63 -10.87
N CYS A 523 -12.37 17.75 -11.28
CA CYS A 523 -13.43 18.09 -12.25
C CYS A 523 -14.34 19.20 -11.73
N ALA A 524 -14.73 19.17 -10.45
CA ALA A 524 -15.54 20.22 -9.84
C ALA A 524 -14.85 21.60 -9.87
N SER A 525 -13.53 21.63 -9.67
CA SER A 525 -12.74 22.88 -9.70
C SER A 525 -12.59 23.46 -11.10
N ALA A 526 -12.63 22.64 -12.16
CA ALA A 526 -12.54 23.10 -13.55
C ALA A 526 -13.87 23.67 -14.08
N SER A 527 -15.00 23.36 -13.40
CA SER A 527 -16.35 23.76 -13.80
C SER A 527 -16.81 25.07 -13.13
N GLY A 528 -16.09 25.62 -12.16
CA GLY A 528 -16.37 26.86 -11.40
C GLY A 528 -15.40 27.96 -11.72
#